data_c18a84b3cdd6fdc1944be222d1751f1d
#
_entry.id   c18a84b3cdd6fdc1944be222d1751f1d
#
_cell.length_a   1.000
_cell.length_b   1.000
_cell.length_c   1.000
_cell.angle_alpha   90.00
_cell.angle_beta   90.00
_cell.angle_gamma   90.00
#
_symmetry.space_group_name_H-M   'P 1'
#
loop_
_entity.id
_entity.type
_entity.pdbx_description
1 polymer ?
#
loop_
_entity_poly.entity_id
_entity_poly.type
_entity_poly.pdbx_seq_one_letter_code
_entity_poly.pdbx_strand_id
1 'polypeptide(L)'
;MAEDYYSILGVKKDASNTEIKKAYRKLAMKYHPDHAKGDKSAEEKFKKISEAYAVLSDKDKRKEYDTFGSEGFRQRFSQEDIFRGFDFGDIFREFGFGGADFSGAGGRRTRPHFGQGSPFNFGGGQQQARVKGSDLVYELPLTLREVATGTTKTVAFQHQGRSENLTVKIPHGLITGKQLRLAAKGNPSPYGGPPGDLYIKSKVLDDPKFSAQQYDLYLDQELKLSEAILGVTISVPTIDDKQLSLKIPPGTRQGTKMRLSGHGLPDMKGNKKGDLYVRIQIKIPKKLSKEQKKLIEELAASGL
;
A
#
# COMPACT_ATOMS: atom_id res chain seq x y z
N MET A 1 39.43 -22.02 22.59
CA MET A 1 39.88 -21.00 21.62
C MET A 1 38.61 -20.26 21.15
N ALA A 2 38.59 -18.93 21.24
CA ALA A 2 37.43 -18.15 20.78
C ALA A 2 37.38 -18.26 19.25
N GLU A 3 36.21 -18.71 18.73
CA GLU A 3 36.02 -18.83 17.29
C GLU A 3 35.99 -17.43 16.65
N ASP A 4 36.75 -17.26 15.56
CA ASP A 4 36.86 -16.01 14.81
C ASP A 4 35.55 -15.72 14.06
N TYR A 5 35.03 -14.50 14.16
CA TYR A 5 33.72 -14.11 13.55
C TYR A 5 33.72 -14.24 12.02
N TYR A 6 34.85 -14.00 11.36
CA TYR A 6 34.94 -14.22 9.91
C TYR A 6 34.83 -15.71 9.56
N SER A 7 35.43 -16.57 10.37
CA SER A 7 35.31 -18.03 10.23
C SER A 7 33.88 -18.54 10.50
N ILE A 8 33.21 -17.96 11.49
CA ILE A 8 31.77 -18.30 11.80
C ILE A 8 30.88 -18.00 10.61
N LEU A 9 31.10 -16.86 9.93
CA LEU A 9 30.31 -16.49 8.72
C LEU A 9 30.84 -17.18 7.46
N GLY A 10 32.04 -17.80 7.50
CA GLY A 10 32.66 -18.43 6.34
C GLY A 10 33.13 -17.42 5.27
N VAL A 11 33.60 -16.25 5.71
CA VAL A 11 34.07 -15.17 4.83
C VAL A 11 35.56 -14.85 5.17
N LYS A 12 36.26 -14.19 4.24
CA LYS A 12 37.63 -13.73 4.47
C LYS A 12 37.62 -12.44 5.31
N LYS A 13 38.77 -12.13 5.94
CA LYS A 13 38.93 -10.90 6.75
C LYS A 13 38.76 -9.61 5.94
N ASP A 14 39.10 -9.66 4.65
CA ASP A 14 38.95 -8.56 3.70
C ASP A 14 37.53 -8.47 3.04
N ALA A 15 36.59 -9.32 3.45
CA ALA A 15 35.26 -9.37 2.88
C ALA A 15 34.52 -8.02 3.01
N SER A 16 33.87 -7.65 1.94
CA SER A 16 33.00 -6.46 1.88
C SER A 16 31.73 -6.64 2.74
N ASN A 17 31.10 -5.53 3.12
CA ASN A 17 29.84 -5.57 3.87
C ASN A 17 28.75 -6.34 3.10
N THR A 18 28.75 -6.30 1.78
CA THR A 18 27.82 -7.05 0.92
C THR A 18 28.04 -8.55 0.99
N GLU A 19 29.29 -8.99 1.05
CA GLU A 19 29.65 -10.42 1.20
C GLU A 19 29.33 -10.94 2.59
N ILE A 20 29.62 -10.17 3.64
CA ILE A 20 29.25 -10.46 5.03
C ILE A 20 27.73 -10.61 5.15
N LYS A 21 26.96 -9.68 4.58
CA LYS A 21 25.49 -9.71 4.56
C LYS A 21 24.94 -10.95 3.83
N LYS A 22 25.55 -11.29 2.67
CA LYS A 22 25.16 -12.47 1.88
C LYS A 22 25.45 -13.78 2.62
N ALA A 23 26.60 -13.88 3.27
CA ALA A 23 26.99 -15.04 4.07
C ALA A 23 26.07 -15.24 5.27
N TYR A 24 25.80 -14.17 6.01
CA TYR A 24 24.84 -14.19 7.11
C TYR A 24 23.48 -14.70 6.67
N ARG A 25 22.94 -14.13 5.57
CA ARG A 25 21.63 -14.55 5.04
C ARG A 25 21.54 -16.05 4.77
N LYS A 26 22.57 -16.61 4.12
CA LYS A 26 22.65 -18.03 3.79
C LYS A 26 22.64 -18.90 5.05
N LEU A 27 23.42 -18.50 6.06
CA LEU A 27 23.54 -19.25 7.31
C LEU A 27 22.31 -19.09 8.21
N ALA A 28 21.73 -17.89 8.29
CA ALA A 28 20.53 -17.62 9.04
C ALA A 28 19.32 -18.43 8.51
N MET A 29 19.19 -18.57 7.19
CA MET A 29 18.17 -19.45 6.58
C MET A 29 18.40 -20.93 6.95
N LYS A 30 19.66 -21.38 6.95
CA LYS A 30 20.01 -22.77 7.23
C LYS A 30 19.76 -23.17 8.68
N TYR A 31 20.02 -22.26 9.62
CA TYR A 31 19.91 -22.53 11.06
C TYR A 31 18.75 -21.79 11.73
N HIS A 32 17.71 -21.39 10.93
CA HIS A 32 16.54 -20.73 11.48
C HIS A 32 15.79 -21.65 12.47
N PRO A 33 15.36 -21.13 13.63
CA PRO A 33 14.70 -21.96 14.65
C PRO A 33 13.44 -22.66 14.14
N ASP A 34 12.67 -22.06 13.21
CA ASP A 34 11.48 -22.68 12.62
C ASP A 34 11.83 -23.92 11.75
N HIS A 35 13.01 -23.94 11.15
CA HIS A 35 13.47 -25.11 10.39
C HIS A 35 14.19 -26.13 11.26
N ALA A 36 14.75 -25.72 12.38
CA ALA A 36 15.54 -26.56 13.27
C ALA A 36 14.69 -27.36 14.30
N LYS A 37 13.37 -27.13 14.38
CA LYS A 37 12.40 -27.88 15.22
C LYS A 37 12.94 -28.34 16.60
N GLY A 38 13.59 -27.41 17.34
CA GLY A 38 14.08 -27.71 18.71
C GLY A 38 15.48 -28.30 18.78
N ASP A 39 16.26 -28.30 17.72
CA ASP A 39 17.68 -28.67 17.76
C ASP A 39 18.50 -27.56 18.44
N LYS A 40 18.90 -27.82 19.70
CA LYS A 40 19.73 -26.90 20.51
C LYS A 40 21.05 -26.54 19.83
N SER A 41 21.64 -27.46 19.05
CA SER A 41 22.89 -27.22 18.31
C SER A 41 22.69 -26.20 17.20
N ALA A 42 21.52 -26.19 16.53
CA ALA A 42 21.18 -25.22 15.51
C ALA A 42 20.90 -23.84 16.13
N GLU A 43 20.27 -23.78 17.29
CA GLU A 43 20.06 -22.52 18.03
C GLU A 43 21.38 -21.88 18.46
N GLU A 44 22.31 -22.64 18.99
CA GLU A 44 23.64 -22.16 19.37
C GLU A 44 24.42 -21.62 18.16
N LYS A 45 24.36 -22.33 17.03
CA LYS A 45 24.97 -21.87 15.77
C LYS A 45 24.32 -20.59 15.28
N PHE A 46 23.01 -20.50 15.31
CA PHE A 46 22.30 -19.28 14.91
C PHE A 46 22.68 -18.09 15.79
N LYS A 47 22.82 -18.28 17.10
CA LYS A 47 23.26 -17.26 18.04
C LYS A 47 24.67 -16.75 17.71
N LYS A 48 25.62 -17.66 17.47
CA LYS A 48 27.01 -17.31 17.07
C LYS A 48 27.05 -16.56 15.73
N ILE A 49 26.26 -16.98 14.75
CA ILE A 49 26.17 -16.36 13.43
C ILE A 49 25.61 -14.94 13.55
N SER A 50 24.60 -14.74 14.40
CA SER A 50 23.98 -13.44 14.63
C SER A 50 24.93 -12.48 15.37
N GLU A 51 25.68 -12.98 16.36
CA GLU A 51 26.72 -12.23 17.06
C GLU A 51 27.81 -11.78 16.09
N ALA A 52 28.33 -12.70 15.27
CA ALA A 52 29.36 -12.41 14.27
C ALA A 52 28.88 -11.34 13.27
N TYR A 53 27.65 -11.41 12.82
CA TYR A 53 27.08 -10.42 11.90
C TYR A 53 26.87 -9.06 12.57
N ALA A 54 26.39 -9.01 13.81
CA ALA A 54 26.20 -7.76 14.56
C ALA A 54 27.51 -6.97 14.73
N VAL A 55 28.63 -7.67 14.85
CA VAL A 55 29.96 -7.05 14.95
C VAL A 55 30.52 -6.67 13.58
N LEU A 56 30.51 -7.58 12.61
CA LEU A 56 31.16 -7.37 11.33
C LEU A 56 30.38 -6.48 10.35
N SER A 57 29.07 -6.28 10.56
CA SER A 57 28.26 -5.37 9.74
C SER A 57 28.38 -3.90 10.14
N ASP A 58 28.74 -3.64 11.39
CA ASP A 58 28.98 -2.30 11.93
C ASP A 58 30.44 -1.90 11.73
N LYS A 59 30.70 -0.73 11.12
CA LYS A 59 32.04 -0.28 10.78
C LYS A 59 32.93 -0.07 12.01
N ASP A 60 32.36 0.45 13.09
CA ASP A 60 33.12 0.78 14.29
C ASP A 60 33.43 -0.48 15.10
N LYS A 61 32.43 -1.35 15.29
CA LYS A 61 32.59 -2.64 15.97
C LYS A 61 33.58 -3.57 15.20
N ARG A 62 33.48 -3.59 13.86
CA ARG A 62 34.40 -4.36 13.01
C ARG A 62 35.82 -3.86 13.17
N LYS A 63 36.07 -2.55 13.16
CA LYS A 63 37.40 -1.96 13.35
C LYS A 63 37.99 -2.31 14.72
N GLU A 64 37.17 -2.26 15.76
CA GLU A 64 37.58 -2.68 17.12
C GLU A 64 37.87 -4.17 17.17
N TYR A 65 37.08 -5.00 16.56
CA TYR A 65 37.28 -6.43 16.45
C TYR A 65 38.57 -6.77 15.68
N ASP A 66 38.81 -6.10 14.57
CA ASP A 66 40.04 -6.29 13.76
C ASP A 66 41.29 -5.84 14.51
N THR A 67 41.19 -4.86 15.41
CA THR A 67 42.29 -4.32 16.19
C THR A 67 42.67 -5.23 17.38
N PHE A 68 41.65 -5.72 18.12
CA PHE A 68 41.85 -6.41 19.39
C PHE A 68 41.64 -7.93 19.32
N GLY A 69 41.19 -8.45 18.20
CA GLY A 69 40.85 -9.86 18.01
C GLY A 69 39.64 -10.32 18.83
N SER A 70 39.29 -11.59 18.72
CA SER A 70 38.10 -12.18 19.36
C SER A 70 38.11 -12.11 20.90
N GLU A 71 39.26 -12.33 21.51
CA GLU A 71 39.41 -12.30 22.99
C GLU A 71 39.39 -10.86 23.54
N GLY A 72 40.17 -9.96 22.94
CA GLY A 72 40.20 -8.55 23.36
C GLY A 72 38.90 -7.84 23.16
N PHE A 73 38.13 -8.19 22.11
CA PHE A 73 36.83 -7.63 21.85
C PHE A 73 35.80 -8.09 22.90
N ARG A 74 35.76 -9.38 23.26
CA ARG A 74 34.84 -9.92 24.28
C ARG A 74 35.12 -9.42 25.69
N GLN A 75 36.35 -9.04 26.01
CA GLN A 75 36.65 -8.41 27.30
C GLN A 75 36.12 -6.98 27.40
N ARG A 76 35.98 -6.28 26.29
CA ARG A 76 35.55 -4.86 26.24
C ARG A 76 34.07 -4.67 26.01
N PHE A 77 33.45 -5.60 25.25
CA PHE A 77 32.04 -5.53 24.88
C PHE A 77 31.28 -6.68 25.49
N SER A 78 30.27 -6.36 26.28
CA SER A 78 29.30 -7.34 26.75
C SER A 78 28.41 -7.81 25.58
N GLN A 79 27.72 -8.94 25.74
CA GLN A 79 26.75 -9.38 24.74
C GLN A 79 25.67 -8.32 24.48
N GLU A 80 25.28 -7.57 25.51
CA GLU A 80 24.31 -6.47 25.40
C GLU A 80 24.83 -5.33 24.54
N ASP A 81 26.11 -4.98 24.66
CA ASP A 81 26.75 -3.92 23.86
C ASP A 81 26.91 -4.33 22.39
N ILE A 82 27.14 -5.62 22.14
CA ILE A 82 27.25 -6.17 20.77
C ILE A 82 25.91 -6.02 20.04
N PHE A 83 24.80 -6.30 20.71
CA PHE A 83 23.47 -6.22 20.11
C PHE A 83 22.79 -4.85 20.28
N ARG A 84 23.39 -3.91 21.00
CA ARG A 84 22.89 -2.57 21.19
C ARG A 84 22.82 -1.81 19.86
N GLY A 85 21.62 -1.38 19.50
CA GLY A 85 21.35 -0.70 18.21
C GLY A 85 21.20 -1.62 17.02
N PHE A 86 21.21 -2.95 17.23
CA PHE A 86 21.04 -3.93 16.18
C PHE A 86 19.58 -4.43 16.14
N ASP A 87 18.82 -3.99 15.14
CA ASP A 87 17.43 -4.40 14.99
C ASP A 87 17.31 -5.66 14.11
N PHE A 88 17.11 -6.80 14.78
CA PHE A 88 16.86 -8.06 14.09
C PHE A 88 15.58 -8.02 13.27
N GLY A 89 14.56 -7.26 13.70
CA GLY A 89 13.27 -7.16 13.01
C GLY A 89 13.40 -6.49 11.65
N ASP A 90 14.22 -5.46 11.55
CA ASP A 90 14.46 -4.78 10.27
C ASP A 90 15.25 -5.67 9.31
N ILE A 91 16.20 -6.44 9.81
CA ILE A 91 16.96 -7.42 9.02
C ILE A 91 16.05 -8.52 8.50
N PHE A 92 15.18 -9.08 9.35
CA PHE A 92 14.20 -10.08 8.90
C PHE A 92 13.22 -9.51 7.87
N ARG A 93 12.82 -8.25 7.99
CA ARG A 93 11.95 -7.55 7.03
C ARG A 93 12.66 -7.28 5.70
N GLU A 94 13.91 -6.83 5.75
CA GLU A 94 14.74 -6.54 4.56
C GLU A 94 15.07 -7.83 3.78
N PHE A 95 15.16 -8.96 4.47
CA PHE A 95 15.43 -10.26 3.85
C PHE A 95 14.18 -11.02 3.38
N GLY A 96 12.99 -10.41 3.47
CA GLY A 96 11.75 -11.00 2.95
C GLY A 96 11.17 -12.12 3.83
N PHE A 97 11.63 -12.30 5.06
CA PHE A 97 11.06 -13.25 6.00
C PHE A 97 9.76 -12.75 6.66
N GLY A 98 9.42 -11.48 6.44
CA GLY A 98 8.16 -10.87 6.89
C GLY A 98 6.99 -10.99 5.90
N GLY A 99 7.15 -11.69 4.77
CA GLY A 99 6.20 -11.65 3.67
C GLY A 99 6.10 -12.90 2.81
N ALA A 100 6.31 -14.10 3.34
CA ALA A 100 6.01 -15.32 2.60
C ALA A 100 4.73 -15.96 3.15
N ASP A 101 3.66 -15.83 2.36
CA ASP A 101 2.49 -16.71 2.27
C ASP A 101 2.05 -17.47 3.55
N PHE A 102 1.30 -16.79 4.41
CA PHE A 102 0.31 -17.47 5.22
C PHE A 102 -1.11 -17.06 4.76
N SER A 103 -1.35 -17.15 3.46
CA SER A 103 -2.68 -17.05 2.85
C SER A 103 -3.12 -18.43 2.36
N GLY A 104 -3.39 -19.31 3.32
CA GLY A 104 -3.94 -20.63 3.04
C GLY A 104 -4.73 -21.14 4.23
N ALA A 105 -6.05 -21.07 4.10
CA ALA A 105 -7.07 -21.75 4.90
C ALA A 105 -7.31 -21.29 6.35
N GLY A 106 -8.35 -20.48 6.52
CA GLY A 106 -9.33 -20.64 7.61
C GLY A 106 -8.88 -20.39 9.02
N GLY A 107 -9.22 -19.22 9.57
CA GLY A 107 -9.59 -19.16 10.96
C GLY A 107 -8.55 -18.64 11.94
N ARG A 108 -8.95 -17.51 12.57
CA ARG A 108 -8.43 -16.92 13.81
C ARG A 108 -7.02 -16.32 13.78
N ARG A 109 -7.01 -15.01 13.75
CA ARG A 109 -5.87 -14.14 14.09
C ARG A 109 -5.31 -14.51 15.47
N THR A 110 -4.35 -15.39 15.53
CA THR A 110 -3.41 -15.48 16.62
C THR A 110 -2.20 -14.66 16.23
N ARG A 111 -2.04 -13.52 16.88
CA ARG A 111 -0.75 -12.81 16.91
C ARG A 111 0.29 -13.82 17.36
N PRO A 112 1.43 -13.99 16.66
CA PRO A 112 2.51 -14.78 17.20
C PRO A 112 2.96 -14.08 18.49
N HIS A 113 2.65 -14.69 19.60
CA HIS A 113 3.15 -14.32 20.91
C HIS A 113 4.63 -14.74 20.95
N PHE A 114 5.50 -13.83 20.54
CA PHE A 114 6.95 -13.95 20.72
C PHE A 114 7.27 -13.62 22.17
N GLY A 115 6.71 -14.41 23.08
CA GLY A 115 6.85 -14.23 24.51
C GLY A 115 7.00 -15.58 25.17
N GLN A 116 8.08 -15.75 25.91
CA GLN A 116 8.40 -16.87 26.78
C GLN A 116 8.96 -18.11 26.07
N GLY A 117 10.24 -18.06 25.68
CA GLY A 117 10.97 -19.17 25.10
C GLY A 117 11.95 -18.77 24.00
N SER A 118 12.02 -17.51 23.62
CA SER A 118 13.03 -17.04 22.68
C SER A 118 14.41 -17.03 23.36
N PRO A 119 15.44 -17.67 22.80
CA PRO A 119 16.80 -17.63 23.35
C PRO A 119 17.43 -16.23 23.33
N PHE A 120 16.72 -15.24 22.85
CA PHE A 120 17.11 -13.83 22.80
C PHE A 120 16.39 -12.94 23.81
N ASN A 121 15.80 -13.52 24.87
CA ASN A 121 15.31 -12.73 26.00
C ASN A 121 16.51 -12.22 26.83
N PHE A 122 17.30 -11.31 26.24
CA PHE A 122 18.28 -10.52 27.02
C PHE A 122 17.51 -9.49 27.85
N GLY A 123 17.63 -9.64 29.16
CA GLY A 123 17.05 -8.80 30.19
C GLY A 123 17.15 -7.30 29.88
N GLY A 124 16.22 -6.82 29.11
CA GLY A 124 15.89 -5.42 29.06
C GLY A 124 15.28 -5.07 30.39
N GLY A 125 15.96 -4.22 31.18
CA GLY A 125 15.35 -3.57 32.32
C GLY A 125 13.98 -3.08 31.91
N GLN A 126 13.04 -3.21 32.80
CA GLN A 126 11.62 -2.86 32.68
C GLN A 126 11.46 -1.34 32.41
N GLN A 127 11.94 -0.87 31.25
CA GLN A 127 11.35 0.28 30.61
C GLN A 127 9.97 -0.22 30.19
N GLN A 128 8.97 0.08 31.00
CA GLN A 128 7.57 -0.05 30.60
C GLN A 128 7.47 0.48 29.16
N ALA A 129 7.37 -0.44 28.20
CA ALA A 129 7.19 -0.08 26.80
C ALA A 129 6.00 0.86 26.79
N ARG A 130 6.26 2.15 26.55
CA ARG A 130 5.22 3.18 26.56
C ARG A 130 4.24 2.80 25.48
N VAL A 131 3.15 2.16 25.89
CA VAL A 131 2.13 1.62 24.98
C VAL A 131 1.61 2.79 24.17
N LYS A 132 1.71 2.67 22.85
CA LYS A 132 1.16 3.67 21.92
C LYS A 132 -0.35 3.80 22.13
N GLY A 133 -0.89 5.00 21.99
CA GLY A 133 -2.32 5.26 21.97
C GLY A 133 -3.02 4.51 20.81
N SER A 134 -4.33 4.33 20.89
CA SER A 134 -5.12 3.69 19.86
C SER A 134 -5.24 4.57 18.62
N ASP A 135 -5.22 3.95 17.45
CA ASP A 135 -5.41 4.64 16.17
C ASP A 135 -6.90 4.99 15.99
N LEU A 136 -7.17 6.10 15.30
CA LEU A 136 -8.50 6.55 14.91
C LEU A 136 -8.70 6.34 13.40
N VAL A 137 -9.92 6.00 13.01
CA VAL A 137 -10.32 5.93 11.60
C VAL A 137 -11.48 6.89 11.37
N TYR A 138 -11.31 7.80 10.41
CA TYR A 138 -12.33 8.75 9.99
C TYR A 138 -12.70 8.52 8.54
N GLU A 139 -13.99 8.29 8.23
CA GLU A 139 -14.47 8.20 6.85
C GLU A 139 -14.75 9.60 6.30
N LEU A 140 -14.05 9.98 5.24
CA LEU A 140 -14.16 11.27 4.58
C LEU A 140 -14.94 11.12 3.27
N PRO A 141 -16.15 11.73 3.16
CA PRO A 141 -16.86 11.77 1.89
C PRO A 141 -16.15 12.72 0.92
N LEU A 142 -15.91 12.24 -0.30
CA LEU A 142 -15.30 12.99 -1.40
C LEU A 142 -16.14 12.89 -2.65
N THR A 143 -16.30 13.99 -3.38
CA THR A 143 -16.86 13.98 -4.72
C THR A 143 -15.81 13.47 -5.72
N LEU A 144 -16.24 12.95 -6.88
CA LEU A 144 -15.33 12.53 -7.95
C LEU A 144 -14.41 13.66 -8.40
N ARG A 145 -14.92 14.90 -8.42
CA ARG A 145 -14.13 16.09 -8.75
C ARG A 145 -13.02 16.34 -7.74
N GLU A 146 -13.31 16.24 -6.44
CA GLU A 146 -12.29 16.38 -5.39
C GLU A 146 -11.22 15.27 -5.48
N VAL A 147 -11.63 14.07 -5.87
CA VAL A 147 -10.67 12.99 -6.14
C VAL A 147 -9.79 13.30 -7.36
N ALA A 148 -10.36 13.92 -8.39
CA ALA A 148 -9.61 14.27 -9.61
C ALA A 148 -8.58 15.38 -9.37
N THR A 149 -8.96 16.43 -8.61
CA THR A 149 -8.14 17.64 -8.44
C THR A 149 -7.35 17.69 -7.15
N GLY A 150 -7.73 16.87 -6.16
CA GLY A 150 -7.33 17.06 -4.77
C GLY A 150 -8.11 18.21 -4.13
N THR A 151 -8.10 18.28 -2.82
CA THR A 151 -8.82 19.31 -2.07
C THR A 151 -8.21 19.51 -0.68
N THR A 152 -8.62 20.55 0.01
CA THR A 152 -8.32 20.74 1.43
C THR A 152 -9.63 20.74 2.19
N LYS A 153 -9.77 19.84 3.16
CA LYS A 153 -10.98 19.73 4.00
C LYS A 153 -10.65 19.84 5.47
N THR A 154 -11.53 20.48 6.21
CA THR A 154 -11.48 20.47 7.66
C THR A 154 -12.30 19.28 8.16
N VAL A 155 -11.64 18.38 8.86
CA VAL A 155 -12.22 17.19 9.47
C VAL A 155 -12.46 17.48 10.93
N ALA A 156 -13.71 17.41 11.36
CA ALA A 156 -14.08 17.49 12.78
C ALA A 156 -14.23 16.07 13.32
N PHE A 157 -13.45 15.73 14.33
CA PHE A 157 -13.53 14.42 14.99
C PHE A 157 -13.47 14.60 16.51
N GLN A 158 -14.07 13.65 17.22
CA GLN A 158 -14.01 13.65 18.69
C GLN A 158 -12.73 12.98 19.15
N HIS A 159 -11.94 13.72 19.90
CA HIS A 159 -10.73 13.27 20.55
C HIS A 159 -10.82 13.59 22.05
N GLN A 160 -10.78 12.59 22.90
CA GLN A 160 -10.88 12.73 24.36
C GLN A 160 -12.13 13.51 24.83
N GLY A 161 -13.26 13.31 24.20
CA GLY A 161 -14.49 14.05 24.53
C GLY A 161 -14.49 15.51 24.09
N ARG A 162 -13.46 15.97 23.37
CA ARG A 162 -13.40 17.31 22.76
C ARG A 162 -13.49 17.20 21.24
N SER A 163 -14.22 18.11 20.63
CA SER A 163 -14.21 18.27 19.17
C SER A 163 -12.92 18.96 18.74
N GLU A 164 -12.11 18.27 17.93
CA GLU A 164 -10.95 18.85 17.28
C GLU A 164 -11.23 19.04 15.79
N ASN A 165 -10.84 20.20 15.27
CA ASN A 165 -10.91 20.51 13.85
C ASN A 165 -9.51 20.45 13.27
N LEU A 166 -9.30 19.53 12.32
CA LEU A 166 -8.04 19.36 11.64
C LEU A 166 -8.19 19.64 10.15
N THR A 167 -7.47 20.64 9.66
CA THR A 167 -7.40 20.91 8.22
C THR A 167 -6.43 19.97 7.56
N VAL A 168 -6.93 19.14 6.63
CA VAL A 168 -6.16 18.10 5.95
C VAL A 168 -6.14 18.37 4.46
N LYS A 169 -4.93 18.35 3.88
CA LYS A 169 -4.74 18.37 2.43
C LYS A 169 -4.92 16.97 1.88
N ILE A 170 -5.96 16.79 1.08
CA ILE A 170 -6.30 15.54 0.42
C ILE A 170 -5.64 15.52 -0.95
N PRO A 171 -4.74 14.58 -1.24
CA PRO A 171 -4.13 14.48 -2.55
C PRO A 171 -5.16 14.00 -3.57
N HIS A 172 -4.92 14.32 -4.85
CA HIS A 172 -5.67 13.71 -5.94
C HIS A 172 -5.52 12.19 -5.94
N GLY A 173 -6.45 11.48 -6.57
CA GLY A 173 -6.39 10.03 -6.70
C GLY A 173 -6.71 9.23 -5.44
N LEU A 174 -7.25 9.86 -4.40
CA LEU A 174 -7.68 9.19 -3.19
C LEU A 174 -9.08 8.55 -3.41
N ILE A 175 -9.12 7.46 -4.18
CA ILE A 175 -10.34 6.69 -4.50
C ILE A 175 -10.89 5.94 -3.28
N THR A 176 -12.13 5.45 -3.37
CA THR A 176 -12.79 4.70 -2.30
C THR A 176 -11.92 3.56 -1.76
N GLY A 177 -11.82 3.49 -0.43
CA GLY A 177 -11.05 2.48 0.29
C GLY A 177 -9.57 2.79 0.47
N LYS A 178 -9.04 3.81 -0.21
CA LYS A 178 -7.69 4.32 0.07
C LYS A 178 -7.67 5.11 1.38
N GLN A 179 -6.51 5.12 2.03
CA GLN A 179 -6.34 5.77 3.33
C GLN A 179 -5.17 6.74 3.30
N LEU A 180 -5.34 7.87 3.99
CA LEU A 180 -4.29 8.82 4.30
C LEU A 180 -3.97 8.71 5.79
N ARG A 181 -2.71 8.41 6.13
CA ARG A 181 -2.24 8.34 7.51
C ARG A 181 -1.73 9.69 7.97
N LEU A 182 -2.21 10.15 9.10
CA LEU A 182 -1.72 11.32 9.80
C LEU A 182 -1.09 10.86 11.11
N ALA A 183 0.23 10.88 11.18
CA ALA A 183 0.98 10.37 12.32
C ALA A 183 0.70 11.17 13.60
N ALA A 184 0.60 10.48 14.73
CA ALA A 184 0.42 11.06 16.07
C ALA A 184 -0.86 11.93 16.22
N LYS A 185 -1.90 11.68 15.40
CA LYS A 185 -3.21 12.35 15.46
C LYS A 185 -4.35 11.42 15.93
N GLY A 186 -4.00 10.22 16.40
CA GLY A 186 -4.93 9.29 17.05
C GLY A 186 -5.11 9.57 18.55
N ASN A 187 -5.70 8.63 19.28
CA ASN A 187 -5.89 8.76 20.72
C ASN A 187 -4.56 8.79 21.46
N PRO A 188 -4.48 9.54 22.57
CA PRO A 188 -3.31 9.54 23.44
C PRO A 188 -3.16 8.18 24.12
N SER A 189 -1.93 7.89 24.50
CA SER A 189 -1.65 6.73 25.31
C SER A 189 -2.11 6.94 26.75
N PRO A 190 -2.86 6.01 27.35
CA PRO A 190 -3.22 6.05 28.77
C PRO A 190 -2.01 5.87 29.70
N TYR A 191 -0.87 5.41 29.16
CA TYR A 191 0.34 5.12 29.93
C TYR A 191 1.50 6.07 29.60
N GLY A 192 1.22 7.27 29.06
CA GLY A 192 2.24 8.29 28.76
C GLY A 192 3.15 7.93 27.56
N GLY A 193 2.70 6.99 26.71
CA GLY A 193 3.34 6.68 25.43
C GLY A 193 2.99 7.68 24.33
N PRO A 194 3.52 7.49 23.10
CA PRO A 194 3.15 8.32 21.97
C PRO A 194 1.67 8.13 21.61
N PRO A 195 0.99 9.16 21.08
CA PRO A 195 -0.39 9.02 20.60
C PRO A 195 -0.48 8.06 19.42
N GLY A 196 -1.68 7.55 19.15
CA GLY A 196 -2.02 6.79 17.96
C GLY A 196 -1.95 7.61 16.69
N ASP A 197 -2.31 7.01 15.56
CA ASP A 197 -2.41 7.69 14.26
C ASP A 197 -3.87 7.90 13.88
N LEU A 198 -4.14 8.92 13.06
CA LEU A 198 -5.43 9.12 12.43
C LEU A 198 -5.37 8.63 10.98
N TYR A 199 -6.25 7.69 10.62
CA TYR A 199 -6.43 7.20 9.26
C TYR A 199 -7.68 7.83 8.66
N ILE A 200 -7.50 8.63 7.63
CA ILE A 200 -8.61 9.19 6.84
C ILE A 200 -8.88 8.23 5.69
N LYS A 201 -9.98 7.51 5.77
CA LYS A 201 -10.45 6.58 4.74
C LYS A 201 -11.39 7.30 3.80
N SER A 202 -11.08 7.30 2.50
CA SER A 202 -11.94 7.95 1.52
C SER A 202 -13.19 7.12 1.23
N LYS A 203 -14.32 7.82 1.09
CA LYS A 203 -15.59 7.31 0.59
C LYS A 203 -16.05 8.23 -0.54
N VAL A 204 -15.84 7.80 -1.78
CA VAL A 204 -16.27 8.60 -2.94
C VAL A 204 -17.80 8.54 -3.04
N LEU A 205 -18.40 9.71 -3.15
CA LEU A 205 -19.86 9.86 -3.34
C LEU A 205 -20.23 9.55 -4.78
N ASP A 206 -21.45 9.08 -4.97
CA ASP A 206 -22.01 8.87 -6.30
C ASP A 206 -22.15 10.21 -7.04
N ASP A 207 -21.81 10.21 -8.32
CA ASP A 207 -21.93 11.36 -9.20
C ASP A 207 -23.06 11.12 -10.21
N PRO A 208 -23.88 12.14 -10.52
CA PRO A 208 -25.05 11.96 -11.41
C PRO A 208 -24.67 11.67 -12.87
N LYS A 209 -23.45 11.97 -13.29
CA LYS A 209 -23.00 11.79 -14.67
C LYS A 209 -21.97 10.69 -14.83
N PHE A 210 -21.06 10.57 -13.86
CA PHE A 210 -19.93 9.67 -13.94
C PHE A 210 -20.03 8.56 -12.89
N SER A 211 -19.73 7.35 -13.31
CA SER A 211 -19.42 6.26 -12.38
C SER A 211 -17.94 5.91 -12.43
N ALA A 212 -17.33 5.60 -11.28
CA ALA A 212 -15.91 5.30 -11.20
C ALA A 212 -15.68 3.81 -10.90
N GLN A 213 -14.77 3.20 -11.64
CA GLN A 213 -14.21 1.87 -11.32
C GLN A 213 -12.70 2.00 -11.20
N GLN A 214 -12.21 1.99 -9.97
CA GLN A 214 -10.84 2.35 -9.65
C GLN A 214 -10.49 3.76 -10.16
N TYR A 215 -9.63 3.88 -11.15
CA TYR A 215 -9.22 5.15 -11.75
C TYR A 215 -9.93 5.45 -13.07
N ASP A 216 -10.69 4.50 -13.61
CA ASP A 216 -11.45 4.67 -14.84
C ASP A 216 -12.81 5.28 -14.55
N LEU A 217 -13.26 6.17 -15.44
CA LEU A 217 -14.56 6.82 -15.39
C LEU A 217 -15.47 6.25 -16.50
N TYR A 218 -16.74 6.15 -16.21
CA TYR A 218 -17.78 5.73 -17.16
C TYR A 218 -18.83 6.80 -17.23
N LEU A 219 -19.24 7.16 -18.44
CA LEU A 219 -20.28 8.11 -18.77
C LEU A 219 -21.28 7.44 -19.73
N ASP A 220 -22.57 7.49 -19.41
CA ASP A 220 -23.61 7.08 -20.32
C ASP A 220 -24.00 8.25 -21.22
N GLN A 221 -23.90 8.05 -22.54
CA GLN A 221 -24.24 9.05 -23.53
C GLN A 221 -25.41 8.56 -24.39
N GLU A 222 -26.53 9.29 -24.28
CA GLU A 222 -27.67 9.00 -25.13
C GLU A 222 -27.47 9.53 -26.56
N LEU A 223 -27.78 8.70 -27.55
CA LEU A 223 -27.83 9.03 -28.97
C LEU A 223 -29.21 8.74 -29.54
N LYS A 224 -29.64 9.50 -30.54
CA LYS A 224 -30.79 9.14 -31.35
C LYS A 224 -30.49 7.94 -32.24
N LEU A 225 -31.50 7.16 -32.59
CA LEU A 225 -31.35 6.02 -33.48
C LEU A 225 -30.69 6.42 -34.83
N SER A 226 -31.10 7.53 -35.41
CA SER A 226 -30.53 8.08 -36.65
C SER A 226 -29.06 8.45 -36.52
N GLU A 227 -28.67 9.01 -35.38
CA GLU A 227 -27.26 9.36 -35.10
C GLU A 227 -26.36 8.12 -34.95
N ALA A 228 -26.92 7.03 -34.38
CA ALA A 228 -26.23 5.78 -34.26
C ALA A 228 -26.05 5.06 -35.62
N ILE A 229 -27.00 5.18 -36.52
CA ILE A 229 -26.98 4.59 -37.85
C ILE A 229 -26.04 5.38 -38.78
N LEU A 230 -26.20 6.72 -38.82
CA LEU A 230 -25.46 7.58 -39.75
C LEU A 230 -24.09 8.00 -39.25
N GLY A 231 -23.85 7.86 -37.94
CA GLY A 231 -22.68 8.42 -37.27
C GLY A 231 -22.89 9.90 -36.95
N VAL A 232 -22.21 10.36 -35.90
CA VAL A 232 -22.30 11.73 -35.43
C VAL A 232 -21.03 12.12 -34.66
N THR A 233 -20.76 13.41 -34.61
CA THR A 233 -19.73 13.94 -33.69
C THR A 233 -20.44 14.60 -32.51
N ILE A 234 -20.14 14.12 -31.33
CA ILE A 234 -20.76 14.60 -30.08
C ILE A 234 -19.72 15.30 -29.20
N SER A 235 -20.21 16.17 -28.31
CA SER A 235 -19.41 16.78 -27.26
C SER A 235 -19.58 16.01 -25.96
N VAL A 236 -18.47 15.52 -25.38
CA VAL A 236 -18.44 14.69 -24.17
C VAL A 236 -17.78 15.51 -23.05
N PRO A 237 -18.45 15.70 -21.90
CA PRO A 237 -17.86 16.36 -20.76
C PRO A 237 -16.79 15.47 -20.10
N THR A 238 -15.76 16.08 -19.56
CA THR A 238 -14.77 15.42 -18.70
C THR A 238 -14.97 15.81 -17.24
N ILE A 239 -14.33 15.10 -16.33
CA ILE A 239 -14.36 15.39 -14.89
C ILE A 239 -13.74 16.78 -14.56
N ASP A 240 -12.86 17.27 -15.43
CA ASP A 240 -12.22 18.59 -15.32
C ASP A 240 -13.05 19.71 -15.98
N ASP A 241 -14.33 19.51 -16.24
CA ASP A 241 -15.28 20.42 -16.92
C ASP A 241 -14.87 20.84 -18.35
N LYS A 242 -13.98 20.09 -18.99
CA LYS A 242 -13.64 20.29 -20.41
C LYS A 242 -14.62 19.52 -21.29
N GLN A 243 -14.77 19.99 -22.52
CA GLN A 243 -15.57 19.33 -23.55
C GLN A 243 -14.63 18.69 -24.58
N LEU A 244 -14.81 17.39 -24.83
CA LEU A 244 -14.07 16.65 -25.84
C LEU A 244 -14.99 16.31 -27.02
N SER A 245 -14.49 16.50 -28.24
CA SER A 245 -15.19 16.09 -29.44
C SER A 245 -14.95 14.59 -29.66
N LEU A 246 -16.02 13.78 -29.68
CA LEU A 246 -15.97 12.35 -29.91
C LEU A 246 -16.73 12.01 -31.20
N LYS A 247 -16.04 11.43 -32.18
CA LYS A 247 -16.64 10.95 -33.42
C LYS A 247 -17.20 9.56 -33.22
N ILE A 248 -18.50 9.40 -33.39
CA ILE A 248 -19.21 8.13 -33.35
C ILE A 248 -19.31 7.59 -34.79
N PRO A 249 -18.79 6.42 -35.10
CA PRO A 249 -18.88 5.82 -36.42
C PRO A 249 -20.30 5.38 -36.76
N PRO A 250 -20.66 5.33 -38.06
CA PRO A 250 -21.95 4.80 -38.49
C PRO A 250 -22.10 3.34 -38.06
N GLY A 251 -23.34 2.91 -37.80
CA GLY A 251 -23.64 1.55 -37.36
C GLY A 251 -23.23 1.22 -35.93
N THR A 252 -23.04 2.23 -35.09
CA THR A 252 -22.70 2.05 -33.67
C THR A 252 -23.84 1.36 -32.93
N ARG A 253 -23.51 0.28 -32.19
CA ARG A 253 -24.50 -0.53 -31.46
C ARG A 253 -24.75 -0.02 -30.05
N GLN A 254 -25.92 -0.37 -29.50
CA GLN A 254 -26.25 -0.18 -28.10
C GLN A 254 -25.16 -0.77 -27.18
N GLY A 255 -24.75 -0.02 -26.16
CA GLY A 255 -23.76 -0.44 -25.19
C GLY A 255 -22.29 -0.38 -25.66
N THR A 256 -22.05 0.07 -26.90
CA THR A 256 -20.67 0.30 -27.39
C THR A 256 -19.93 1.23 -26.46
N LYS A 257 -18.72 0.86 -26.05
CA LYS A 257 -17.83 1.67 -25.20
C LYS A 257 -16.76 2.33 -26.03
N MET A 258 -16.72 3.65 -26.01
CA MET A 258 -15.66 4.46 -26.64
C MET A 258 -14.67 4.89 -25.58
N ARG A 259 -13.38 4.58 -25.74
CA ARG A 259 -12.34 4.92 -24.78
C ARG A 259 -11.69 6.26 -25.12
N LEU A 260 -11.65 7.15 -24.17
CA LEU A 260 -10.90 8.41 -24.20
C LEU A 260 -9.73 8.27 -23.23
N SER A 261 -8.56 7.99 -23.76
CA SER A 261 -7.36 7.66 -22.97
C SER A 261 -6.88 8.85 -22.13
N GLY A 262 -6.54 8.59 -20.87
CA GLY A 262 -5.99 9.58 -19.96
C GLY A 262 -7.01 10.63 -19.44
N HIS A 263 -8.32 10.40 -19.62
CA HIS A 263 -9.38 11.29 -19.16
C HIS A 263 -10.16 10.73 -17.92
N GLY A 264 -9.62 9.70 -17.28
CA GLY A 264 -10.09 9.19 -15.98
C GLY A 264 -9.49 9.93 -14.80
N LEU A 265 -9.58 9.31 -13.61
CA LEU A 265 -9.00 9.83 -12.38
C LEU A 265 -7.47 9.66 -12.35
N PRO A 266 -6.73 10.60 -11.77
CA PRO A 266 -5.30 10.44 -11.55
C PRO A 266 -5.02 9.39 -10.46
N ASP A 267 -3.84 8.78 -10.48
CA ASP A 267 -3.34 8.03 -9.33
C ASP A 267 -2.84 8.98 -8.22
N MET A 268 -2.65 8.47 -7.01
CA MET A 268 -2.19 9.30 -5.88
C MET A 268 -0.77 9.86 -6.07
N LYS A 269 0.04 9.27 -6.95
CA LYS A 269 1.38 9.73 -7.28
C LYS A 269 1.39 10.74 -8.44
N GLY A 270 0.26 10.89 -9.14
CA GLY A 270 0.12 11.81 -10.28
C GLY A 270 0.79 11.36 -11.56
N ASN A 271 1.36 10.15 -11.59
CA ASN A 271 2.13 9.66 -12.73
C ASN A 271 1.27 9.08 -13.85
N LYS A 272 0.05 8.64 -13.51
CA LYS A 272 -0.88 8.00 -14.45
C LYS A 272 -2.29 8.49 -14.21
N LYS A 273 -3.06 8.60 -15.28
CA LYS A 273 -4.52 8.79 -15.23
C LYS A 273 -5.19 7.55 -15.82
N GLY A 274 -6.33 7.19 -15.27
CA GLY A 274 -7.23 6.22 -15.88
C GLY A 274 -7.86 6.76 -17.16
N ASP A 275 -8.77 6.01 -17.74
CA ASP A 275 -9.45 6.34 -18.99
C ASP A 275 -10.92 6.74 -18.72
N LEU A 276 -11.51 7.49 -19.66
CA LEU A 276 -12.93 7.74 -19.67
C LEU A 276 -13.59 6.85 -20.73
N TYR A 277 -14.51 6.03 -20.31
CA TYR A 277 -15.32 5.18 -21.18
C TYR A 277 -16.69 5.78 -21.38
N VAL A 278 -16.98 6.21 -22.61
CA VAL A 278 -18.29 6.69 -23.03
C VAL A 278 -19.11 5.50 -23.51
N ARG A 279 -20.16 5.14 -22.78
CA ARG A 279 -21.05 4.03 -23.12
C ARG A 279 -22.26 4.57 -23.86
N ILE A 280 -22.41 4.15 -25.12
CA ILE A 280 -23.48 4.61 -25.99
C ILE A 280 -24.81 3.95 -25.61
N GLN A 281 -25.81 4.78 -25.35
CA GLN A 281 -27.19 4.39 -25.08
C GLN A 281 -28.10 4.91 -26.21
N ILE A 282 -28.69 4.00 -26.99
CA ILE A 282 -29.55 4.41 -28.10
C ILE A 282 -30.94 4.65 -27.58
N LYS A 283 -31.43 5.88 -27.72
CA LYS A 283 -32.77 6.28 -27.33
C LYS A 283 -33.78 5.98 -28.43
N ILE A 284 -34.61 4.99 -28.20
CA ILE A 284 -35.75 4.67 -29.07
C ILE A 284 -36.98 5.45 -28.56
N PRO A 285 -37.57 6.32 -29.38
CA PRO A 285 -38.73 7.11 -28.95
C PRO A 285 -39.96 6.21 -28.74
N LYS A 286 -40.66 6.38 -27.63
CA LYS A 286 -41.88 5.64 -27.32
C LYS A 286 -43.09 6.01 -28.19
N LYS A 287 -43.09 7.23 -28.71
CA LYS A 287 -44.17 7.76 -29.60
C LYS A 287 -43.52 8.41 -30.81
N LEU A 288 -44.06 8.15 -31.96
CA LEU A 288 -43.63 8.73 -33.26
C LEU A 288 -44.69 9.70 -33.76
N SER A 289 -44.28 10.75 -34.46
CA SER A 289 -45.18 11.58 -35.24
C SER A 289 -45.68 10.79 -36.48
N LYS A 290 -46.74 11.24 -37.12
CA LYS A 290 -47.26 10.62 -38.36
C LYS A 290 -46.18 10.58 -39.45
N GLU A 291 -45.41 11.66 -39.59
CA GLU A 291 -44.30 11.78 -40.55
C GLU A 291 -43.14 10.80 -40.23
N GLN A 292 -42.73 10.76 -38.96
CA GLN A 292 -41.68 9.84 -38.52
C GLN A 292 -42.07 8.37 -38.75
N LYS A 293 -43.38 8.04 -38.48
CA LYS A 293 -43.88 6.69 -38.70
C LYS A 293 -43.79 6.33 -40.19
N LYS A 294 -44.22 7.21 -41.09
CA LYS A 294 -44.18 7.02 -42.53
C LYS A 294 -42.72 6.76 -43.02
N LEU A 295 -41.77 7.59 -42.59
CA LEU A 295 -40.36 7.44 -42.94
C LEU A 295 -39.75 6.12 -42.43
N ILE A 296 -40.17 5.68 -41.23
CA ILE A 296 -39.70 4.40 -40.67
C ILE A 296 -40.31 3.21 -41.45
N GLU A 297 -41.59 3.32 -41.88
CA GLU A 297 -42.25 2.31 -42.73
C GLU A 297 -41.56 2.20 -44.09
N GLU A 298 -41.18 3.34 -44.71
CA GLU A 298 -40.39 3.37 -45.97
C GLU A 298 -39.02 2.77 -45.77
N LEU A 299 -38.35 3.06 -44.63
CA LEU A 299 -37.06 2.49 -44.27
C LEU A 299 -37.12 0.96 -44.09
N ALA A 300 -38.16 0.49 -43.37
CA ALA A 300 -38.43 -0.94 -43.21
C ALA A 300 -38.70 -1.66 -44.55
N ALA A 301 -39.39 -1.01 -45.49
CA ALA A 301 -39.62 -1.53 -46.81
C ALA A 301 -38.36 -1.62 -47.65
N SER A 302 -37.31 -0.83 -47.33
CA SER A 302 -35.99 -0.88 -47.96
C SER A 302 -35.06 -1.96 -47.38
N GLY A 303 -35.53 -2.68 -46.35
CA GLY A 303 -34.77 -3.77 -45.74
C GLY A 303 -33.90 -3.35 -44.53
N LEU A 304 -34.15 -2.19 -43.96
CA LEU A 304 -33.50 -1.72 -42.75
C LEU A 304 -34.40 -1.83 -41.54
#